data_30df5c90942b4cb5e268846b9b9bdd9e
#
_entry.id   30df5c90942b4cb5e268846b9b9bdd9e
#
_cell.length_a   1.000
_cell.length_b   1.000
_cell.length_c   1.000
_cell.angle_alpha   90.00
_cell.angle_beta   90.00
_cell.angle_gamma   90.00
#
_symmetry.space_group_name_H-M   'P 1'
#
loop_
_entity.id
_entity.type
_entity.pdbx_description
1 polymer ?
#
loop_
_entity_poly.entity_id
_entity_poly.type
_entity_poly.pdbx_seq_one_letter_code
_entity_poly.pdbx_strand_id
1 'polypeptide(L)'
;MLPTPRYLMTDPDEVRRVIRGNPWATFVSTPTSGLVASHYPVLLDEDASTGDDIVIISHFGKPDGDTHELGQHEVLVIMQGPHDYVSSSWYDPDDIVPTWNHVTAHLYGVPEVLSDDENYQMLDRLTDHFEHHREGGRSLSENEDKARATAKGTVGLRMRVTRFDARAKLSQNKSEHVRDTIVEHYDRSNPKLAHEMQRIRGESDVDKG
;
A
#
# COMPACT_ATOMS: atom_id res chain seq x y z
N MET A 1 9.37 -6.52 -10.39
CA MET A 1 8.50 -7.69 -10.75
C MET A 1 8.56 -7.92 -12.25
N LEU A 2 8.21 -9.15 -12.76
CA LEU A 2 8.20 -9.38 -14.22
C LEU A 2 7.06 -8.57 -14.89
N PRO A 3 7.34 -7.80 -15.95
CA PRO A 3 6.33 -6.95 -16.59
C PRO A 3 5.41 -7.80 -17.48
N THR A 4 4.32 -8.30 -16.90
CA THR A 4 3.24 -8.95 -17.66
C THR A 4 2.15 -7.90 -17.90
N PRO A 5 1.99 -7.39 -19.13
CA PRO A 5 1.15 -6.21 -19.42
C PRO A 5 -0.26 -6.29 -18.85
N ARG A 6 -0.91 -7.46 -18.95
CA ARG A 6 -2.30 -7.66 -18.48
C ARG A 6 -2.52 -7.50 -16.97
N TYR A 7 -1.42 -7.44 -16.19
CA TYR A 7 -1.49 -7.32 -14.72
C TYR A 7 -0.95 -5.99 -14.21
N LEU A 8 -0.40 -5.16 -15.10
CA LEU A 8 0.16 -3.88 -14.71
C LEU A 8 -0.96 -2.90 -14.31
N MET A 9 -0.74 -2.18 -13.24
CA MET A 9 -1.48 -1.00 -12.85
C MET A 9 -0.60 0.20 -13.16
N THR A 10 -0.99 0.97 -14.17
CA THR A 10 -0.23 2.14 -14.65
C THR A 10 -0.90 3.46 -14.30
N ASP A 11 -2.17 3.40 -13.89
CA ASP A 11 -2.94 4.55 -13.44
C ASP A 11 -2.54 4.95 -12.01
N PRO A 12 -2.07 6.19 -11.78
CA PRO A 12 -1.76 6.70 -10.44
C PRO A 12 -2.94 6.64 -9.48
N ASP A 13 -4.18 6.81 -9.93
CA ASP A 13 -5.36 6.73 -9.08
C ASP A 13 -5.57 5.32 -8.51
N GLU A 14 -5.30 4.30 -9.31
CA GLU A 14 -5.32 2.92 -8.84
C GLU A 14 -4.25 2.65 -7.77
N VAL A 15 -3.05 3.21 -7.94
CA VAL A 15 -1.98 3.10 -6.94
C VAL A 15 -2.37 3.84 -5.65
N ARG A 16 -2.96 5.05 -5.74
CA ARG A 16 -3.47 5.79 -4.58
C ARG A 16 -4.55 4.98 -3.85
N ARG A 17 -5.42 4.31 -4.59
CA ARG A 17 -6.45 3.44 -4.03
C ARG A 17 -5.82 2.28 -3.23
N VAL A 18 -4.78 1.65 -3.75
CA VAL A 18 -4.04 0.58 -3.03
C VAL A 18 -3.42 1.12 -1.75
N ILE A 19 -2.83 2.32 -1.77
CA ILE A 19 -2.26 2.97 -0.58
C ILE A 19 -3.34 3.20 0.47
N ARG A 20 -4.47 3.82 0.10
CA ARG A 20 -5.58 4.10 1.04
C ARG A 20 -6.14 2.83 1.70
N GLY A 21 -6.26 1.76 0.93
CA GLY A 21 -6.86 0.50 1.40
C GLY A 21 -5.93 -0.39 2.23
N ASN A 22 -4.61 -0.12 2.21
CA ASN A 22 -3.61 -1.02 2.80
C ASN A 22 -2.50 -0.21 3.49
N PRO A 23 -2.80 0.45 4.62
CA PRO A 23 -1.89 1.43 5.23
C PRO A 23 -0.65 0.83 5.91
N TRP A 24 -0.52 -0.48 6.03
CA TRP A 24 0.65 -1.13 6.63
C TRP A 24 1.65 -1.52 5.54
N ALA A 25 2.83 -0.92 5.54
CA ALA A 25 3.82 -1.05 4.48
C ALA A 25 5.16 -1.60 4.97
N THR A 26 5.91 -2.20 4.03
CA THR A 26 7.32 -2.56 4.23
C THR A 26 8.21 -1.54 3.55
N PHE A 27 9.11 -0.93 4.30
CA PHE A 27 10.16 -0.05 3.81
C PHE A 27 11.45 -0.85 3.65
N VAL A 28 12.08 -0.75 2.51
CA VAL A 28 13.35 -1.43 2.20
C VAL A 28 14.33 -0.38 1.69
N SER A 29 15.52 -0.35 2.26
CA SER A 29 16.60 0.54 1.83
C SER A 29 17.96 -0.17 1.86
N THR A 30 18.95 0.46 1.25
CA THR A 30 20.32 -0.04 1.18
C THR A 30 21.30 1.00 1.74
N PRO A 31 21.23 1.25 3.07
CA PRO A 31 22.19 2.14 3.72
C PRO A 31 23.61 1.58 3.67
N THR A 32 24.57 2.34 4.17
CA THR A 32 25.98 1.94 4.20
C THR A 32 26.24 0.64 4.96
N SER A 33 25.37 0.31 5.92
CA SER A 33 25.41 -0.93 6.71
C SER A 33 24.89 -2.17 5.96
N GLY A 34 24.30 -2.02 4.78
CA GLY A 34 23.72 -3.10 3.98
C GLY A 34 22.19 -3.04 3.93
N LEU A 35 21.55 -4.05 3.34
CA LEU A 35 20.09 -4.09 3.14
C LEU A 35 19.35 -4.16 4.49
N VAL A 36 18.39 -3.27 4.68
CA VAL A 36 17.50 -3.23 5.85
C VAL A 36 16.04 -3.15 5.43
N ALA A 37 15.14 -3.64 6.32
CA ALA A 37 13.70 -3.54 6.12
C ALA A 37 12.99 -3.28 7.45
N SER A 38 11.98 -2.40 7.44
CA SER A 38 11.11 -2.09 8.57
C SER A 38 9.66 -1.96 8.12
N HIS A 39 8.73 -2.04 9.07
CA HIS A 39 7.29 -1.97 8.79
C HIS A 39 6.68 -0.80 9.54
N TYR A 40 6.03 0.09 8.80
CA TYR A 40 5.40 1.29 9.36
C TYR A 40 4.07 1.61 8.64
N PRO A 41 3.15 2.31 9.31
CA PRO A 41 1.94 2.79 8.68
C PRO A 41 2.26 3.90 7.66
N VAL A 42 1.54 3.89 6.55
CA VAL A 42 1.64 4.87 5.47
C VAL A 42 0.26 5.46 5.23
N LEU A 43 0.19 6.77 5.08
CA LEU A 43 -0.97 7.45 4.51
C LEU A 43 -0.60 8.12 3.19
N LEU A 44 -1.59 8.25 2.31
CA LEU A 44 -1.51 9.14 1.17
C LEU A 44 -1.59 10.58 1.67
N ASP A 45 -0.70 11.44 1.23
CA ASP A 45 -0.84 12.88 1.41
C ASP A 45 -1.77 13.41 0.31
N GLU A 46 -3.06 13.47 0.63
CA GLU A 46 -4.12 13.79 -0.35
C GLU A 46 -3.92 15.16 -0.98
N ASP A 47 -3.49 16.16 -0.20
CA ASP A 47 -3.30 17.53 -0.66
C ASP A 47 -2.11 17.67 -1.62
N ALA A 48 -1.09 16.84 -1.43
CA ALA A 48 0.12 16.83 -2.24
C ALA A 48 0.05 15.84 -3.43
N SER A 49 -0.93 14.90 -3.43
CA SER A 49 -1.10 13.88 -4.45
C SER A 49 -2.10 14.33 -5.54
N THR A 50 -1.70 15.31 -6.34
CA THR A 50 -2.53 15.89 -7.42
C THR A 50 -2.03 15.49 -8.80
N GLY A 51 -2.92 15.44 -9.80
CA GLY A 51 -2.56 14.97 -11.14
C GLY A 51 -1.96 13.57 -11.09
N ASP A 52 -0.78 13.36 -11.62
CA ASP A 52 -0.08 12.06 -11.59
C ASP A 52 0.81 11.87 -10.35
N ASP A 53 0.91 12.89 -9.49
CA ASP A 53 1.75 12.85 -8.30
C ASP A 53 1.19 11.91 -7.23
N ILE A 54 2.04 11.07 -6.68
CA ILE A 54 1.75 10.24 -5.51
C ILE A 54 2.72 10.67 -4.41
N VAL A 55 2.18 11.16 -3.29
CA VAL A 55 2.97 11.55 -2.13
C VAL A 55 2.47 10.77 -0.92
N ILE A 56 3.37 10.15 -0.20
CA ILE A 56 3.07 9.41 1.03
C ILE A 56 3.72 10.06 2.24
N ILE A 57 3.07 9.90 3.39
CA ILE A 57 3.59 10.29 4.69
C ILE A 57 3.66 9.08 5.61
N SER A 58 4.66 9.04 6.47
CA SER A 58 4.88 7.98 7.45
C SER A 58 5.78 8.49 8.58
N HIS A 59 6.01 7.65 9.57
CA HIS A 59 7.02 7.90 10.61
C HIS A 59 7.82 6.63 10.88
N PHE A 60 9.02 6.81 11.41
CA PHE A 60 9.86 5.73 11.96
C PHE A 60 10.16 6.00 13.42
N GLY A 61 10.47 4.98 14.18
CA GLY A 61 11.25 5.17 15.41
C GLY A 61 12.62 5.77 15.06
N LYS A 62 13.15 6.71 15.84
CA LYS A 62 14.45 7.33 15.54
C LYS A 62 15.57 6.33 15.26
N PRO A 63 15.76 5.25 16.03
CA PRO A 63 16.81 4.27 15.76
C PRO A 63 16.66 3.61 14.38
N ASP A 64 15.42 3.33 13.94
CA ASP A 64 15.17 2.79 12.62
C ASP A 64 15.42 3.82 11.53
N GLY A 65 15.05 5.09 11.77
CA GLY A 65 15.33 6.20 10.86
C GLY A 65 16.82 6.37 10.59
N ASP A 66 17.62 6.28 11.65
CA ASP A 66 19.09 6.32 11.58
C ASP A 66 19.63 5.08 10.82
N THR A 67 19.10 3.88 11.12
CA THR A 67 19.49 2.62 10.45
C THR A 67 19.18 2.65 8.96
N HIS A 68 18.07 3.25 8.58
CA HIS A 68 17.68 3.42 7.17
C HIS A 68 18.39 4.58 6.47
N GLU A 69 19.18 5.41 7.17
CA GLU A 69 19.79 6.63 6.65
C GLU A 69 18.78 7.48 5.87
N LEU A 70 17.60 7.72 6.49
CA LEU A 70 16.47 8.38 5.84
C LEU A 70 16.86 9.72 5.24
N GLY A 71 16.39 10.00 4.03
CA GLY A 71 16.68 11.24 3.29
C GLY A 71 17.97 11.20 2.47
N GLN A 72 18.79 10.15 2.60
CA GLN A 72 20.11 10.11 1.93
C GLN A 72 20.09 9.31 0.62
N HIS A 73 19.12 8.40 0.42
CA HIS A 73 19.03 7.57 -0.77
C HIS A 73 17.57 7.11 -1.04
N GLU A 74 17.38 6.48 -2.20
CA GLU A 74 16.09 5.94 -2.60
C GLU A 74 15.67 4.81 -1.66
N VAL A 75 14.38 4.81 -1.30
CA VAL A 75 13.72 3.77 -0.50
C VAL A 75 12.66 3.10 -1.37
N LEU A 76 12.53 1.79 -1.25
CA LEU A 76 11.41 1.03 -1.77
C LEU A 76 10.36 0.86 -0.66
N VAL A 77 9.13 1.31 -0.93
CA VAL A 77 7.97 1.08 -0.07
C VAL A 77 7.05 0.07 -0.75
N ILE A 78 6.83 -1.06 -0.09
CA ILE A 78 5.98 -2.15 -0.59
C ILE A 78 4.62 -2.05 0.09
N MET A 79 3.60 -1.74 -0.71
CA MET A 79 2.20 -1.77 -0.32
C MET A 79 1.62 -3.13 -0.74
N GLN A 80 1.25 -3.96 0.23
CA GLN A 80 0.69 -5.28 -0.03
C GLN A 80 -0.82 -5.24 0.20
N GLY A 81 -1.58 -5.34 -0.88
CA GLY A 81 -3.03 -5.46 -0.87
C GLY A 81 -3.50 -6.90 -0.64
N PRO A 82 -4.77 -7.21 -0.87
CA PRO A 82 -5.33 -8.54 -0.71
C PRO A 82 -4.63 -9.54 -1.65
N HIS A 83 -4.38 -10.72 -1.14
CA HIS A 83 -3.72 -11.81 -1.88
C HIS A 83 -4.16 -13.15 -1.32
N ASP A 84 -4.21 -14.16 -2.17
CA ASP A 84 -4.52 -15.53 -1.76
C ASP A 84 -4.12 -16.53 -2.83
N TYR A 85 -4.03 -17.81 -2.43
CA TYR A 85 -3.79 -18.94 -3.29
C TYR A 85 -5.04 -19.28 -4.11
N VAL A 86 -4.86 -19.52 -5.40
CA VAL A 86 -5.92 -20.01 -6.31
C VAL A 86 -5.71 -21.47 -6.58
N SER A 87 -6.60 -22.30 -6.04
CA SER A 87 -6.53 -23.74 -6.23
C SER A 87 -6.86 -24.13 -7.67
N SER A 88 -6.09 -25.06 -8.24
CA SER A 88 -6.41 -25.65 -9.53
C SER A 88 -7.68 -26.51 -9.51
N SER A 89 -8.17 -26.90 -8.34
CA SER A 89 -9.46 -27.57 -8.22
C SER A 89 -10.67 -26.70 -8.59
N TRP A 90 -10.45 -25.39 -8.76
CA TRP A 90 -11.47 -24.42 -9.18
C TRP A 90 -11.42 -24.15 -10.69
N TYR A 91 -10.50 -24.80 -11.41
CA TYR A 91 -10.27 -24.62 -12.84
C TYR A 91 -10.97 -25.70 -13.68
N ASP A 92 -10.99 -25.48 -14.99
CA ASP A 92 -11.38 -26.52 -15.93
C ASP A 92 -10.44 -27.74 -15.80
N PRO A 93 -10.93 -28.99 -16.05
CA PRO A 93 -10.18 -30.22 -15.77
C PRO A 93 -8.78 -30.30 -16.38
N ASP A 94 -8.57 -29.65 -17.52
CA ASP A 94 -7.27 -29.67 -18.23
C ASP A 94 -6.28 -28.61 -17.74
N ASP A 95 -6.72 -27.66 -16.88
CA ASP A 95 -5.90 -26.59 -16.34
C ASP A 95 -5.50 -26.89 -14.89
N ILE A 96 -4.37 -27.53 -14.71
CA ILE A 96 -3.91 -28.09 -13.43
C ILE A 96 -2.91 -27.21 -12.68
N VAL A 97 -2.50 -26.06 -13.26
CA VAL A 97 -1.45 -25.22 -12.65
C VAL A 97 -2.03 -24.17 -11.73
N PRO A 98 -1.87 -24.31 -10.39
CA PRO A 98 -2.35 -23.33 -9.44
C PRO A 98 -1.55 -22.03 -9.53
N THR A 99 -2.06 -20.97 -8.87
CA THR A 99 -1.38 -19.68 -8.83
C THR A 99 -1.72 -18.90 -7.56
N TRP A 100 -1.22 -17.66 -7.47
CA TRP A 100 -1.63 -16.66 -6.48
C TRP A 100 -2.27 -15.49 -7.20
N ASN A 101 -3.39 -15.01 -6.66
CA ASN A 101 -3.93 -13.69 -6.95
C ASN A 101 -3.40 -12.69 -5.91
N HIS A 102 -3.09 -11.49 -6.36
CA HIS A 102 -2.58 -10.45 -5.47
C HIS A 102 -2.73 -9.05 -6.08
N VAL A 103 -2.83 -8.06 -5.21
CA VAL A 103 -2.69 -6.64 -5.52
C VAL A 103 -1.46 -6.13 -4.77
N THR A 104 -0.53 -5.49 -5.45
CA THR A 104 0.73 -5.04 -4.83
C THR A 104 1.23 -3.79 -5.55
N ALA A 105 1.73 -2.79 -4.80
CA ALA A 105 2.43 -1.65 -5.35
C ALA A 105 3.81 -1.51 -4.71
N HIS A 106 4.83 -1.34 -5.55
CA HIS A 106 6.19 -0.97 -5.18
C HIS A 106 6.37 0.51 -5.51
N LEU A 107 6.61 1.32 -4.50
CA LEU A 107 6.79 2.76 -4.62
C LEU A 107 8.25 3.10 -4.34
N TYR A 108 8.82 3.98 -5.14
CA TYR A 108 10.23 4.36 -5.02
C TYR A 108 10.35 5.88 -4.91
N GLY A 109 11.23 6.34 -4.06
CA GLY A 109 11.51 7.76 -3.88
C GLY A 109 12.58 7.98 -2.80
N VAL A 110 13.06 9.20 -2.70
CA VAL A 110 13.92 9.62 -1.59
C VAL A 110 13.04 10.31 -0.56
N PRO A 111 12.95 9.80 0.67
CA PRO A 111 12.17 10.44 1.71
C PRO A 111 12.73 11.81 2.09
N GLU A 112 11.88 12.80 2.27
CA GLU A 112 12.17 14.03 2.99
C GLU A 112 11.96 13.78 4.49
N VAL A 113 12.94 14.10 5.30
CA VAL A 113 12.83 14.04 6.77
C VAL A 113 12.15 15.31 7.26
N LEU A 114 11.06 15.14 7.99
CA LEU A 114 10.24 16.24 8.49
C LEU A 114 10.87 16.89 9.74
N SER A 115 10.64 18.20 9.90
CA SER A 115 10.94 18.91 11.15
C SER A 115 10.12 18.34 12.33
N ASP A 116 10.50 18.65 13.57
CA ASP A 116 9.80 18.18 14.76
C ASP A 116 8.31 18.61 14.77
N ASP A 117 8.00 19.81 14.29
CA ASP A 117 6.61 20.30 14.20
C ASP A 117 5.83 19.58 13.10
N GLU A 118 6.39 19.39 11.91
CA GLU A 118 5.77 18.64 10.82
C GLU A 118 5.60 17.17 11.18
N ASN A 119 6.58 16.57 11.88
CA ASN A 119 6.46 15.21 12.42
C ASN A 119 5.27 15.09 13.37
N TYR A 120 5.11 16.04 14.30
CA TYR A 120 3.94 16.04 15.18
C TYR A 120 2.62 16.16 14.41
N GLN A 121 2.53 17.08 13.45
CA GLN A 121 1.33 17.24 12.61
C GLN A 121 1.02 15.97 11.80
N MET A 122 2.03 15.33 11.27
CA MET A 122 1.88 14.07 10.54
C MET A 122 1.39 12.94 11.47
N LEU A 123 1.94 12.84 12.70
CA LEU A 123 1.48 11.86 13.68
C LEU A 123 0.04 12.11 14.13
N ASP A 124 -0.36 13.36 14.25
CA ASP A 124 -1.74 13.76 14.55
C ASP A 124 -2.69 13.31 13.43
N ARG A 125 -2.38 13.63 12.16
CA ARG A 125 -3.14 13.14 10.99
C ARG A 125 -3.23 11.62 10.95
N LEU A 126 -2.15 10.92 11.26
CA LEU A 126 -2.09 9.47 11.26
C LEU A 126 -2.93 8.87 12.38
N THR A 127 -2.89 9.48 13.57
CA THR A 127 -3.72 9.07 14.71
C THR A 127 -5.19 9.28 14.39
N ASP A 128 -5.57 10.47 13.93
CA ASP A 128 -6.95 10.78 13.57
C ASP A 128 -7.49 9.83 12.49
N HIS A 129 -6.68 9.49 11.47
CA HIS A 129 -7.08 8.54 10.43
C HIS A 129 -7.50 7.19 11.00
N PHE A 130 -6.80 6.67 12.00
CA PHE A 130 -7.11 5.36 12.58
C PHE A 130 -8.12 5.42 13.73
N GLU A 131 -8.19 6.54 14.45
CA GLU A 131 -9.06 6.69 15.62
C GLU A 131 -10.45 7.22 15.28
N HIS A 132 -10.58 8.03 14.21
CA HIS A 132 -11.84 8.67 13.82
C HIS A 132 -13.03 7.72 13.70
N HIS A 133 -12.81 6.47 13.30
CA HIS A 133 -13.85 5.47 13.12
C HIS A 133 -13.99 4.49 14.28
N ARG A 134 -13.27 4.72 15.40
CA ARG A 134 -13.31 3.86 16.58
C ARG A 134 -14.21 4.46 17.66
N GLU A 135 -15.04 3.63 18.26
CA GLU A 135 -15.78 4.03 19.47
C GLU A 135 -14.75 4.31 20.59
N GLY A 136 -14.80 5.54 21.15
CA GLY A 136 -13.83 6.00 22.14
C GLY A 136 -12.44 6.33 21.57
N GLY A 137 -12.34 6.52 20.25
CA GLY A 137 -11.11 6.95 19.60
C GLY A 137 -10.57 8.24 20.21
N ARG A 138 -9.25 8.39 20.23
CA ARG A 138 -8.54 9.48 20.93
C ARG A 138 -7.72 10.32 19.95
N SER A 139 -7.67 11.63 20.20
CA SER A 139 -6.81 12.58 19.48
C SER A 139 -5.54 12.90 20.27
N LEU A 140 -4.44 13.17 19.59
CA LEU A 140 -3.20 13.63 20.22
C LEU A 140 -3.41 15.01 20.90
N SER A 141 -4.33 15.82 20.41
CA SER A 141 -4.68 17.12 20.98
C SER A 141 -5.27 17.07 22.40
N GLU A 142 -5.76 15.90 22.85
CA GLU A 142 -6.26 15.74 24.24
C GLU A 142 -5.15 15.92 25.28
N ASN A 143 -3.89 15.69 24.92
CA ASN A 143 -2.72 15.96 25.75
C ASN A 143 -1.51 16.27 24.85
N GLU A 144 -1.52 17.46 24.23
CA GLU A 144 -0.53 17.86 23.24
C GLU A 144 0.90 17.85 23.77
N ASP A 145 1.11 18.34 25.00
CA ASP A 145 2.45 18.37 25.60
C ASP A 145 3.06 16.97 25.72
N LYS A 146 2.28 16.00 26.17
CA LYS A 146 2.71 14.61 26.26
C LYS A 146 2.92 13.99 24.90
N ALA A 147 2.03 14.27 23.94
CA ALA A 147 2.12 13.77 22.59
C ALA A 147 3.40 14.30 21.89
N ARG A 148 3.68 15.61 21.98
CA ARG A 148 4.90 16.22 21.46
C ARG A 148 6.16 15.66 22.13
N ALA A 149 6.13 15.43 23.43
CA ALA A 149 7.25 14.82 24.14
C ALA A 149 7.53 13.39 23.64
N THR A 150 6.48 12.61 23.37
CA THR A 150 6.57 11.24 22.82
C THR A 150 7.05 11.27 21.37
N ALA A 151 6.57 12.19 20.55
CA ALA A 151 6.94 12.37 19.16
C ALA A 151 8.46 12.59 18.95
N LYS A 152 9.17 13.09 19.96
CA LYS A 152 10.64 13.21 19.92
C LYS A 152 11.38 11.87 19.77
N GLY A 153 10.71 10.76 20.03
CA GLY A 153 11.25 9.40 19.81
C GLY A 153 11.04 8.88 18.38
N THR A 154 10.37 9.67 17.53
CA THR A 154 10.08 9.31 16.14
C THR A 154 10.71 10.31 15.17
N VAL A 155 10.79 9.93 13.91
CA VAL A 155 11.15 10.76 12.77
C VAL A 155 10.06 10.62 11.71
N GLY A 156 9.44 11.75 11.36
CA GLY A 156 8.45 11.83 10.30
C GLY A 156 9.11 11.90 8.94
N LEU A 157 8.44 11.35 7.95
CA LEU A 157 8.88 11.45 6.56
C LEU A 157 7.71 11.77 5.62
N ARG A 158 8.04 12.49 4.55
CA ARG A 158 7.22 12.65 3.35
C ARG A 158 8.02 12.11 2.17
N MET A 159 7.39 11.34 1.30
CA MET A 159 8.05 10.82 0.11
C MET A 159 7.19 11.04 -1.12
N ARG A 160 7.69 11.84 -2.07
CA ARG A 160 7.16 11.89 -3.43
C ARG A 160 7.64 10.64 -4.17
N VAL A 161 6.70 9.88 -4.69
CA VAL A 161 6.98 8.70 -5.50
C VAL A 161 7.50 9.14 -6.86
N THR A 162 8.74 8.79 -7.17
CA THR A 162 9.39 9.12 -8.46
C THR A 162 9.09 8.10 -9.54
N ARG A 163 8.80 6.87 -9.14
CA ARG A 163 8.36 5.76 -10.00
C ARG A 163 7.64 4.71 -9.16
N PHE A 164 6.79 3.94 -9.80
CA PHE A 164 6.15 2.78 -9.18
C PHE A 164 6.11 1.57 -10.12
N ASP A 165 6.00 0.38 -9.54
CA ASP A 165 5.69 -0.88 -10.23
C ASP A 165 4.53 -1.53 -9.46
N ALA A 166 3.32 -1.43 -10.02
CA ALA A 166 2.11 -1.90 -9.38
C ALA A 166 1.38 -2.94 -10.23
N ARG A 167 0.73 -3.89 -9.56
CA ARG A 167 0.09 -5.04 -10.20
C ARG A 167 -1.17 -5.47 -9.48
N ALA A 168 -2.14 -5.83 -10.31
CA ALA A 168 -3.33 -6.55 -9.93
C ALA A 168 -3.40 -7.85 -10.74
N LYS A 169 -2.78 -8.93 -10.25
CA LYS A 169 -2.91 -10.27 -10.85
C LYS A 169 -4.12 -10.95 -10.22
N LEU A 170 -5.21 -11.03 -10.96
CA LEU A 170 -6.54 -11.41 -10.48
C LEU A 170 -7.21 -12.42 -11.43
N SER A 171 -6.43 -13.34 -11.96
CA SER A 171 -6.89 -14.40 -12.88
C SER A 171 -7.49 -13.89 -14.20
N GLN A 172 -7.05 -12.71 -14.70
CA GLN A 172 -7.53 -12.13 -15.96
C GLN A 172 -7.29 -12.99 -17.21
N ASN A 173 -6.44 -13.99 -17.08
CA ASN A 173 -6.14 -14.95 -18.16
C ASN A 173 -7.06 -16.17 -18.16
N LYS A 174 -7.97 -16.30 -17.20
CA LYS A 174 -8.90 -17.43 -17.09
C LYS A 174 -10.24 -17.11 -17.77
N SER A 175 -11.00 -18.15 -18.10
CA SER A 175 -12.38 -18.00 -18.60
C SER A 175 -13.27 -17.29 -17.58
N GLU A 176 -14.36 -16.71 -18.03
CA GLU A 176 -15.32 -16.03 -17.17
C GLU A 176 -15.90 -16.99 -16.12
N HIS A 177 -16.29 -18.19 -16.52
CA HIS A 177 -16.79 -19.24 -15.64
C HIS A 177 -15.78 -19.57 -14.51
N VAL A 178 -14.49 -19.76 -14.84
CA VAL A 178 -13.45 -20.03 -13.84
C VAL A 178 -13.26 -18.84 -12.90
N ARG A 179 -13.30 -17.62 -13.44
CA ARG A 179 -13.23 -16.40 -12.60
C ARG A 179 -14.40 -16.28 -11.64
N ASP A 180 -15.62 -16.65 -12.06
CA ASP A 180 -16.81 -16.69 -11.18
C ASP A 180 -16.64 -17.70 -10.06
N THR A 181 -16.19 -18.90 -10.38
CA THR A 181 -15.89 -19.92 -9.38
C THR A 181 -14.85 -19.42 -8.34
N ILE A 182 -13.79 -18.77 -8.78
CA ILE A 182 -12.77 -18.21 -7.87
C ILE A 182 -13.38 -17.13 -6.97
N VAL A 183 -14.19 -16.23 -7.52
CA VAL A 183 -14.87 -15.17 -6.75
C VAL A 183 -15.79 -15.77 -5.70
N GLU A 184 -16.61 -16.78 -6.03
CA GLU A 184 -17.48 -17.45 -5.08
C GLU A 184 -16.73 -18.08 -3.89
N HIS A 185 -15.55 -18.61 -4.14
CA HIS A 185 -14.67 -19.12 -3.08
C HIS A 185 -14.11 -17.99 -2.21
N TYR A 186 -13.65 -16.91 -2.84
CA TYR A 186 -13.08 -15.77 -2.11
C TYR A 186 -14.12 -14.93 -1.38
N ASP A 187 -15.37 -14.86 -1.83
CA ASP A 187 -16.45 -14.16 -1.09
C ASP A 187 -16.58 -14.68 0.34
N ARG A 188 -16.24 -15.95 0.57
CA ARG A 188 -16.26 -16.59 1.89
C ARG A 188 -14.94 -16.49 2.65
N SER A 189 -13.80 -16.61 1.96
CA SER A 189 -12.47 -16.73 2.59
C SER A 189 -11.67 -15.43 2.58
N ASN A 190 -11.82 -14.61 1.54
CA ASN A 190 -11.10 -13.35 1.34
C ASN A 190 -11.93 -12.33 0.56
N PRO A 191 -12.99 -11.74 1.19
CA PRO A 191 -13.92 -10.85 0.51
C PRO A 191 -13.27 -9.62 -0.14
N LYS A 192 -12.15 -9.14 0.42
CA LYS A 192 -11.39 -8.04 -0.18
C LYS A 192 -10.81 -8.42 -1.53
N LEU A 193 -10.30 -9.64 -1.67
CA LEU A 193 -9.76 -10.13 -2.94
C LEU A 193 -10.85 -10.41 -3.95
N ALA A 194 -12.00 -10.96 -3.52
CA ALA A 194 -13.19 -11.13 -4.36
C ALA A 194 -13.63 -9.80 -4.95
N HIS A 195 -13.71 -8.75 -4.11
CA HIS A 195 -14.06 -7.39 -4.54
C HIS A 195 -13.08 -6.85 -5.60
N GLU A 196 -11.78 -7.01 -5.42
CA GLU A 196 -10.77 -6.61 -6.42
C GLU A 196 -10.99 -7.33 -7.76
N MET A 197 -11.30 -8.63 -7.75
CA MET A 197 -11.59 -9.39 -8.95
C MET A 197 -12.85 -8.92 -9.68
N GLN A 198 -13.90 -8.56 -8.91
CA GLN A 198 -15.17 -8.03 -9.45
C GLN A 198 -14.98 -6.64 -10.04
N ARG A 199 -14.22 -5.77 -9.38
CA ARG A 199 -13.97 -4.39 -9.79
C ARG A 199 -13.33 -4.31 -11.18
N ILE A 200 -12.26 -5.06 -11.44
CA ILE A 200 -11.56 -5.03 -12.74
C ILE A 200 -12.39 -5.61 -13.90
N ARG A 201 -13.49 -6.34 -13.62
CA ARG A 201 -14.45 -6.78 -14.64
C ARG A 201 -15.29 -5.62 -15.17
N GLY A 202 -15.80 -4.79 -14.25
CA GLY A 202 -16.60 -3.62 -14.61
C GLY A 202 -15.85 -2.62 -15.49
N GLU A 203 -14.55 -2.47 -15.25
CA GLU A 203 -13.69 -1.60 -16.08
C GLU A 203 -13.44 -2.16 -17.49
N SER A 204 -13.32 -3.49 -17.63
CA SER A 204 -13.10 -4.15 -18.93
C SER A 204 -14.32 -4.09 -19.87
N ASP A 205 -15.51 -3.91 -19.32
CA ASP A 205 -16.76 -3.83 -20.09
C ASP A 205 -17.08 -2.39 -20.53
N VAL A 206 -16.55 -1.38 -19.83
CA VAL A 206 -16.70 0.04 -20.19
C VAL A 206 -15.80 0.42 -21.38
N ASP A 207 -14.62 -0.18 -21.50
CA ASP A 207 -13.67 0.09 -22.61
C ASP A 207 -14.05 -0.60 -23.93
N LYS A 208 -15.12 -1.42 -23.96
CA LYS A 208 -15.60 -2.12 -25.16
C LYS A 208 -16.89 -1.55 -25.75
N GLY A 209 -17.41 -0.47 -25.20
CA GLY A 209 -18.58 0.30 -25.66
C GLY A 209 -18.14 1.62 -26.33
#